data_79f0aaee817bd439c974d680f595bec2
#
_entry.id   79f0aaee817bd439c974d680f595bec2
#
_cell.length_a   1.000
_cell.length_b   1.000
_cell.length_c   1.000
_cell.angle_alpha   90.00
_cell.angle_beta   90.00
_cell.angle_gamma   90.00
#
_symmetry.space_group_name_H-M   'P 1'
#
loop_
_entity.id
_entity.type
_entity.pdbx_description
1 polymer ?
#
loop_
_entity_poly.entity_id
_entity_poly.type
_entity_poly.pdbx_seq_one_letter_code
_entity_poly.pdbx_strand_id
1 'polypeptide(L)'
;MAALGDRFNRMMGKTRFVVSRLFLHLGGDQVAPLLGVLNRAARNTIDAEGDLQVTGEALVEVCESLLQYDTYWLSGSNEGDVVWSEGEAADYFNELFTDSGQR
;
A
#
# COMPACT_ATOMS: atom_id res chain seq x y z
N MET A 1 -19.07 -4.95 -11.69
CA MET A 1 -19.38 -3.91 -10.72
C MET A 1 -19.03 -4.35 -9.31
N ALA A 2 -17.93 -3.83 -8.82
CA ALA A 2 -17.40 -4.19 -7.50
C ALA A 2 -18.37 -3.88 -6.37
N ALA A 3 -19.12 -2.76 -6.44
CA ALA A 3 -20.01 -2.33 -5.37
C ALA A 3 -21.13 -3.33 -5.06
N LEU A 4 -21.68 -3.96 -6.10
CA LEU A 4 -22.76 -4.93 -5.91
C LEU A 4 -22.24 -6.24 -5.33
N GLY A 5 -21.08 -6.70 -5.81
CA GLY A 5 -20.42 -7.88 -5.27
C GLY A 5 -20.01 -7.70 -3.82
N ASP A 6 -19.52 -6.50 -3.47
CA ASP A 6 -19.13 -6.18 -2.09
C ASP A 6 -20.32 -6.21 -1.13
N ARG A 7 -21.45 -5.65 -1.55
CA ARG A 7 -22.68 -5.71 -0.76
C ARG A 7 -23.13 -7.14 -0.50
N PHE A 8 -23.12 -7.95 -1.55
CA PHE A 8 -23.51 -9.35 -1.45
C PHE A 8 -22.60 -10.10 -0.47
N ASN A 9 -21.28 -9.92 -0.58
CA ASN A 9 -20.31 -10.59 0.28
C ASN A 9 -20.43 -10.13 1.74
N ARG A 10 -20.72 -8.87 2.00
CA ARG A 10 -20.99 -8.38 3.34
C ARG A 10 -22.22 -9.03 3.94
N MET A 11 -23.29 -9.16 3.16
CA MET A 11 -24.52 -9.82 3.59
C MET A 11 -24.28 -11.29 3.97
N MET A 12 -23.35 -11.93 3.27
CA MET A 12 -22.98 -13.33 3.52
C MET A 12 -21.89 -13.48 4.57
N GLY A 13 -21.48 -12.39 5.23
CA GLY A 13 -20.42 -12.41 6.22
C GLY A 13 -19.01 -12.54 5.66
N LYS A 14 -18.83 -12.29 4.37
CA LYS A 14 -17.53 -12.35 3.72
C LYS A 14 -16.90 -10.97 3.62
N THR A 15 -15.60 -10.89 3.84
CA THR A 15 -14.81 -9.67 3.72
C THR A 15 -13.84 -9.80 2.56
N ARG A 16 -13.77 -8.75 1.76
CA ARG A 16 -12.82 -8.67 0.65
C ARG A 16 -11.51 -8.08 1.14
N PHE A 17 -10.40 -8.69 0.75
CA PHE A 17 -9.06 -8.19 1.01
C PHE A 17 -8.42 -7.74 -0.29
N VAL A 18 -7.82 -6.55 -0.28
CA VAL A 18 -7.05 -6.04 -1.41
C VAL A 18 -5.58 -6.04 -1.00
N VAL A 19 -4.76 -6.73 -1.77
CA VAL A 19 -3.31 -6.74 -1.58
C VAL A 19 -2.71 -6.11 -2.82
N SER A 20 -1.87 -5.09 -2.64
CA SER A 20 -1.26 -4.40 -3.77
C SER A 20 0.17 -3.99 -3.46
N ARG A 21 0.94 -3.81 -4.54
CA ARG A 21 2.32 -3.36 -4.48
C ARG A 21 2.52 -2.28 -5.54
N LEU A 22 3.18 -1.21 -5.15
CA LEU A 22 3.50 -0.12 -6.06
C LEU A 22 5.01 0.09 -6.06
N PHE A 23 5.61 0.14 -7.25
CA PHE A 23 6.99 0.57 -7.45
C PHE A 23 6.99 1.88 -8.19
N LEU A 24 7.77 2.83 -7.69
CA LEU A 24 8.00 4.10 -8.36
C LEU A 24 9.50 4.36 -8.44
N HIS A 25 9.95 4.76 -9.61
CA HIS A 25 11.32 5.22 -9.83
C HIS A 25 11.28 6.74 -9.97
N LEU A 26 11.90 7.42 -9.03
CA LEU A 26 11.97 8.87 -9.02
C LEU A 26 13.40 9.30 -9.28
N GLY A 27 13.56 10.42 -9.97
CA GLY A 27 14.87 10.99 -10.25
C GLY A 27 14.90 12.47 -10.03
N GLY A 28 16.04 12.97 -9.55
CA GLY A 28 16.25 14.40 -9.31
C GLY A 28 16.73 14.66 -7.89
N ASP A 29 17.40 15.78 -7.70
CA ASP A 29 17.97 16.17 -6.41
C ASP A 29 16.90 16.57 -5.40
N GLN A 30 15.70 16.88 -5.86
CA GLN A 30 14.62 17.42 -5.05
C GLN A 30 13.78 16.33 -4.38
N VAL A 31 14.08 15.06 -4.63
CA VAL A 31 13.26 13.96 -4.09
C VAL A 31 13.72 13.47 -2.71
N ALA A 32 14.88 13.88 -2.25
CA ALA A 32 15.42 13.44 -0.96
C ALA A 32 14.47 13.64 0.22
N PRO A 33 13.73 14.76 0.35
CA PRO A 33 12.79 14.93 1.46
C PRO A 33 11.68 13.89 1.51
N LEU A 34 11.34 13.28 0.37
CA LEU A 34 10.33 12.22 0.31
C LEU A 34 10.74 11.00 1.13
N LEU A 35 12.04 10.67 1.15
CA LEU A 35 12.55 9.56 1.95
C LEU A 35 12.28 9.78 3.44
N GLY A 36 12.36 11.02 3.91
CA GLY A 36 12.02 11.37 5.28
C GLY A 36 10.55 11.12 5.60
N VAL A 37 9.66 11.44 4.67
CA VAL A 37 8.23 11.18 4.82
C VAL A 37 7.96 9.68 4.90
N LEU A 38 8.57 8.90 4.00
CA LEU A 38 8.41 7.45 3.98
C LEU A 38 8.90 6.80 5.28
N ASN A 39 10.07 7.23 5.76
CA ASN A 39 10.64 6.70 6.99
C ASN A 39 9.78 7.04 8.21
N ARG A 40 9.26 8.26 8.28
CA ARG A 40 8.39 8.68 9.37
C ARG A 40 7.09 7.89 9.37
N ALA A 41 6.48 7.71 8.20
CA ALA A 41 5.25 6.94 8.06
C ALA A 41 5.46 5.48 8.49
N ALA A 42 6.59 4.88 8.08
CA ALA A 42 6.92 3.51 8.48
C ALA A 42 7.09 3.39 9.99
N ARG A 43 7.80 4.32 10.62
CA ARG A 43 8.01 4.32 12.08
C ARG A 43 6.69 4.50 12.83
N ASN A 44 5.85 5.42 12.40
CA ASN A 44 4.56 5.66 13.03
C ASN A 44 3.69 4.41 12.98
N THR A 45 3.71 3.69 11.87
CA THR A 45 2.96 2.46 11.70
C THR A 45 3.47 1.35 12.62
N ILE A 46 4.79 1.20 12.72
CA ILE A 46 5.41 0.21 13.62
C ILE A 46 5.09 0.54 15.08
N ASP A 47 5.23 1.81 15.48
CA ASP A 47 5.00 2.25 16.84
C ASP A 47 3.54 2.11 17.26
N ALA A 48 2.62 2.17 16.31
CA ALA A 48 1.18 2.04 16.57
C ALA A 48 0.72 0.59 16.75
N GLU A 49 1.58 -0.38 16.54
CA GLU A 49 1.33 -1.80 16.82
C GLU A 49 0.05 -2.35 16.20
N GLY A 50 -0.20 -2.00 14.93
CA GLY A 50 -1.36 -2.52 14.20
C GLY A 50 -2.62 -1.67 14.30
N ASP A 51 -2.54 -0.46 14.85
CA ASP A 51 -3.67 0.47 14.84
C ASP A 51 -3.99 0.85 13.39
N LEU A 52 -5.16 0.43 12.91
CA LEU A 52 -5.55 0.64 11.52
C LEU A 52 -5.78 2.10 11.17
N GLN A 53 -6.21 2.91 12.13
CA GLN A 53 -6.41 4.33 11.87
C GLN A 53 -5.05 5.03 11.62
N VAL A 54 -4.06 4.75 12.45
CA VAL A 54 -2.71 5.30 12.29
C VAL A 54 -2.09 4.84 10.98
N THR A 55 -2.23 3.56 10.66
CA THR A 55 -1.74 2.99 9.40
C THR A 55 -2.41 3.65 8.19
N GLY A 56 -3.72 3.88 8.25
CA GLY A 56 -4.46 4.56 7.19
C GLY A 56 -4.02 6.00 7.00
N GLU A 57 -3.83 6.74 8.09
CA GLU A 57 -3.34 8.12 8.03
C GLU A 57 -1.92 8.18 7.45
N ALA A 58 -1.05 7.25 7.84
CA ALA A 58 0.30 7.16 7.30
C ALA A 58 0.28 6.87 5.80
N LEU A 59 -0.61 5.99 5.35
CA LEU A 59 -0.75 5.67 3.93
C LEU A 59 -1.21 6.90 3.12
N VAL A 60 -2.18 7.65 3.64
CA VAL A 60 -2.66 8.88 2.99
C VAL A 60 -1.51 9.90 2.88
N GLU A 61 -0.74 10.08 3.93
CA GLU A 61 0.41 10.99 3.92
C GLU A 61 1.43 10.59 2.85
N VAL A 62 1.75 9.30 2.76
CA VAL A 62 2.66 8.78 1.74
C VAL A 62 2.13 9.05 0.34
N CYS A 63 0.86 8.74 0.08
CA CYS A 63 0.25 8.95 -1.23
C CYS A 63 0.22 10.42 -1.63
N GLU A 64 -0.14 11.31 -0.71
CA GLU A 64 -0.15 12.74 -0.97
C GLU A 64 1.25 13.25 -1.28
N SER A 65 2.24 12.79 -0.53
CA SER A 65 3.64 13.18 -0.76
C SER A 65 4.14 12.71 -2.12
N LEU A 66 3.83 11.46 -2.50
CA LEU A 66 4.19 10.93 -3.82
C LEU A 66 3.56 11.76 -4.94
N LEU A 67 2.32 12.17 -4.79
CA LEU A 67 1.63 13.00 -5.77
C LEU A 67 2.25 14.38 -5.91
N GLN A 68 2.76 14.95 -4.82
CA GLN A 68 3.47 16.24 -4.86
C GLN A 68 4.76 16.15 -5.65
N TYR A 69 5.36 14.96 -5.75
CA TYR A 69 6.60 14.70 -6.49
C TYR A 69 6.35 14.06 -7.84
N ASP A 70 5.15 14.17 -8.40
CA ASP A 70 4.79 13.48 -9.64
C ASP A 70 5.64 13.88 -10.83
N THR A 71 6.14 15.11 -10.87
CA THR A 71 7.02 15.58 -11.94
C THR A 71 8.38 14.87 -11.95
N TYR A 72 8.73 14.20 -10.85
CA TYR A 72 9.98 13.46 -10.73
C TYR A 72 9.82 11.95 -10.97
N TRP A 73 8.63 11.52 -11.28
CA TRP A 73 8.36 10.10 -11.58
C TRP A 73 8.93 9.76 -12.95
N LEU A 74 9.87 8.82 -13.00
CA LEU A 74 10.48 8.34 -14.23
C LEU A 74 9.80 7.10 -14.76
N SER A 75 9.41 6.20 -13.87
CA SER A 75 8.66 5.00 -14.21
C SER A 75 7.90 4.50 -13.00
N GLY A 76 6.92 3.67 -13.26
CA GLY A 76 6.12 3.06 -12.19
C GLY A 76 5.47 1.78 -12.66
N SER A 77 5.19 0.91 -11.71
CA SER A 77 4.40 -0.29 -11.95
C SER A 77 3.59 -0.61 -10.72
N ASN A 78 2.46 -1.24 -10.94
CA ASN A 78 1.64 -1.73 -9.85
C ASN A 78 1.25 -3.18 -10.09
N GLU A 79 0.98 -3.88 -9.01
CA GLU A 79 0.58 -5.26 -9.03
C GLU A 79 -0.32 -5.50 -7.84
N GLY A 80 -1.39 -6.23 -8.02
CA GLY A 80 -2.29 -6.48 -6.91
C GLY A 80 -3.42 -7.39 -7.29
N ASP A 81 -4.13 -7.86 -6.29
CA ASP A 81 -5.28 -8.73 -6.47
C ASP A 81 -6.26 -8.56 -5.30
N VAL A 82 -7.45 -9.03 -5.54
CA VAL A 82 -8.52 -9.06 -4.56
C VAL A 82 -8.76 -10.52 -4.17
N VAL A 83 -8.69 -10.79 -2.88
CA VAL A 83 -8.91 -12.14 -2.35
C VAL A 83 -9.96 -12.10 -1.24
N TRP A 84 -10.60 -13.22 -0.98
CA TRP A 84 -11.73 -13.29 -0.04
C TRP A 84 -11.37 -13.97 1.26
N SER A 85 -10.17 -14.52 1.38
CA SER A 85 -9.67 -15.22 2.55
C SER A 85 -8.52 -14.44 3.17
N GLU A 86 -8.52 -14.30 4.49
CA GLU A 86 -7.41 -13.67 5.21
C GLU A 86 -6.10 -14.43 5.00
N GLY A 87 -6.17 -15.77 4.96
CA GLY A 87 -4.99 -16.60 4.70
C GLY A 87 -4.40 -16.35 3.33
N GLU A 88 -5.24 -16.29 2.29
CA GLU A 88 -4.77 -15.97 0.94
C GLU A 88 -4.16 -14.57 0.87
N ALA A 89 -4.75 -13.59 1.56
CA ALA A 89 -4.23 -12.24 1.59
C ALA A 89 -2.85 -12.19 2.24
N ALA A 90 -2.67 -12.88 3.37
CA ALA A 90 -1.40 -12.95 4.06
C ALA A 90 -0.33 -13.63 3.20
N ASP A 91 -0.66 -14.73 2.54
CA ASP A 91 0.26 -15.45 1.68
C ASP A 91 0.70 -14.59 0.49
N TYR A 92 -0.24 -13.93 -0.16
CA TYR A 92 0.05 -13.06 -1.29
C TYR A 92 0.90 -11.85 -0.86
N PHE A 93 0.56 -11.24 0.27
CA PHE A 93 1.36 -10.14 0.82
C PHE A 93 2.80 -10.57 1.07
N ASN A 94 2.99 -11.73 1.70
CA ASN A 94 4.33 -12.25 1.99
C ASN A 94 5.12 -12.57 0.71
N GLU A 95 4.45 -13.07 -0.32
CA GLU A 95 5.05 -13.33 -1.62
C GLU A 95 5.55 -12.03 -2.25
N LEU A 96 4.71 -11.00 -2.30
CA LEU A 96 5.08 -9.69 -2.84
C LEU A 96 6.19 -9.03 -2.02
N PHE A 97 6.10 -9.12 -0.70
CA PHE A 97 7.09 -8.55 0.21
C PHE A 97 8.45 -9.21 0.01
N THR A 98 8.49 -10.53 -0.06
CA THR A 98 9.72 -11.28 -0.27
C THR A 98 10.34 -10.96 -1.62
N ASP A 99 9.53 -10.93 -2.68
CA ASP A 99 10.00 -10.56 -4.02
C ASP A 99 10.57 -9.14 -4.03
N SER A 100 9.92 -8.20 -3.37
CA SER A 100 10.40 -6.81 -3.29
C SER A 100 11.75 -6.72 -2.59
N GLY A 101 11.96 -7.52 -1.55
CA GLY A 101 13.22 -7.54 -0.82
C GLY A 101 14.38 -8.13 -1.62
N GLN A 102 14.10 -8.88 -2.67
CA GLN A 102 15.12 -9.48 -3.55
C GLN A 102 15.49 -8.60 -4.74
N ARG A 103 14.78 -7.54 -4.96
CA ARG A 103 15.02 -6.61 -6.05
C ARG A 103 15.90 -5.46 -5.58
#